data_81b7504fd1bdba97573efc3dc36022f1
#
_entry.id   81b7504fd1bdba97573efc3dc36022f1
#
_cell.length_a   1.000
_cell.length_b   1.000
_cell.length_c   1.000
_cell.angle_alpha   90.00
_cell.angle_beta   90.00
_cell.angle_gamma   90.00
#
_symmetry.space_group_name_H-M   'P 1'
#
loop_
_entity.id
_entity.type
_entity.pdbx_description
1 polymer ?
#
loop_
_entity_poly.entity_id
_entity_poly.type
_entity_poly.pdbx_seq_one_letter_code
_entity_poly.pdbx_strand_id
1 'polypeptide(L)'
;TGGPVSIVNSDLVREINFYTGSFPADRAGALSSVLDFRLRDGDLERQTFKATLGASEVSLSGSGHVGKKTTYLFSVRQSYLQFLFKLLGLPFLPNYIDGQLKVKTRFSERDELTFLGLVGIDNMKLNLDEKGEENEYLLSYLPRIQQETFTVGAVYRHFAGRHVQSVALSH
;
A
#
# COMPACT_ATOMS: atom_id res chain seq x y z
N THR A 1 8.52 -1.49 -5.83
CA THR A 1 9.04 -0.97 -4.55
C THR A 1 10.20 -1.84 -4.11
N GLY A 2 11.41 -1.33 -4.13
CA GLY A 2 12.63 -2.04 -3.69
C GLY A 2 12.96 -1.84 -2.20
N GLY A 3 12.03 -1.32 -1.42
CA GLY A 3 12.23 -1.03 0.00
C GLY A 3 11.90 -2.21 0.91
N PRO A 4 12.39 -2.20 2.16
CA PRO A 4 12.18 -3.27 3.14
C PRO A 4 10.74 -3.33 3.67
N VAL A 5 9.88 -2.39 3.28
CA VAL A 5 8.51 -2.26 3.79
C VAL A 5 7.51 -2.38 2.64
N SER A 6 6.47 -3.18 2.86
CA SER A 6 5.37 -3.31 1.89
C SER A 6 4.58 -2.01 1.78
N ILE A 7 4.26 -1.58 0.56
CA ILE A 7 3.33 -0.48 0.29
C ILE A 7 1.89 -0.81 0.78
N VAL A 8 1.57 -2.09 0.93
CA VAL A 8 0.25 -2.53 1.39
C VAL A 8 0.25 -2.66 2.91
N ASN A 9 -0.60 -1.88 3.58
CA ASN A 9 -0.80 -2.00 5.02
C ASN A 9 -1.56 -3.29 5.35
N SER A 10 -0.95 -4.15 6.17
CA SER A 10 -1.52 -5.44 6.60
C SER A 10 -2.88 -5.30 7.32
N ASP A 11 -3.09 -4.20 8.04
CA ASP A 11 -4.36 -3.94 8.74
C ASP A 11 -5.56 -3.81 7.78
N LEU A 12 -5.32 -3.48 6.52
CA LEU A 12 -6.34 -3.35 5.49
C LEU A 12 -6.56 -4.64 4.70
N VAL A 13 -5.68 -5.61 4.85
CA VAL A 13 -5.73 -6.86 4.08
C VAL A 13 -6.71 -7.84 4.73
N ARG A 14 -7.57 -8.42 3.91
CA ARG A 14 -8.48 -9.51 4.29
C ARG A 14 -7.85 -10.88 4.03
N GLU A 15 -7.20 -11.02 2.88
CA GLU A 15 -6.71 -12.28 2.37
C GLU A 15 -5.49 -12.04 1.49
N ILE A 16 -4.51 -12.93 1.60
CA ILE A 16 -3.32 -12.95 0.74
C ILE A 16 -3.25 -14.32 0.10
N ASN A 17 -3.28 -14.38 -1.23
CA ASN A 17 -3.07 -15.60 -2.00
C ASN A 17 -1.69 -15.55 -2.64
N PHE A 18 -0.89 -16.56 -2.37
CA PHE A 18 0.45 -16.68 -2.92
C PHE A 18 0.53 -17.89 -3.86
N TYR A 19 0.83 -17.60 -5.12
CA TYR A 19 0.96 -18.60 -6.17
C TYR A 19 2.42 -18.72 -6.58
N THR A 20 3.02 -19.93 -6.47
CA THR A 20 4.46 -20.17 -6.72
C THR A 20 4.73 -20.98 -7.98
N GLY A 21 3.73 -21.33 -8.76
CA GLY A 21 3.96 -22.18 -9.93
C GLY A 21 2.80 -22.23 -10.91
N SER A 22 1.65 -22.72 -10.51
CA SER A 22 0.46 -22.75 -11.37
C SER A 22 -0.34 -21.48 -11.18
N PHE A 23 -0.31 -20.59 -12.16
CA PHE A 23 -1.07 -19.35 -12.10
C PHE A 23 -2.47 -19.53 -12.68
N PRO A 24 -3.52 -18.92 -12.09
CA PRO A 24 -4.80 -18.80 -12.73
C PRO A 24 -4.67 -18.12 -14.11
N ALA A 25 -5.55 -18.44 -15.04
CA ALA A 25 -5.48 -17.93 -16.42
C ALA A 25 -5.54 -16.39 -16.51
N ASP A 26 -6.16 -15.74 -15.53
CA ASP A 26 -6.23 -14.28 -15.40
C ASP A 26 -4.94 -13.63 -14.85
N ARG A 27 -3.91 -14.43 -14.51
CA ARG A 27 -2.60 -14.00 -13.99
C ARG A 27 -1.43 -14.41 -14.90
N ALA A 28 -1.67 -14.59 -16.18
CA ALA A 28 -0.71 -15.17 -17.15
C ALA A 28 0.58 -14.37 -17.38
N GLY A 29 0.70 -13.13 -16.90
CA GLY A 29 1.89 -12.28 -17.08
C GLY A 29 3.01 -12.46 -16.06
N ALA A 30 2.89 -13.38 -15.10
CA ALA A 30 3.87 -13.53 -14.03
C ALA A 30 4.99 -14.53 -14.44
N LEU A 31 6.25 -14.19 -14.09
CA LEU A 31 7.43 -15.01 -14.42
C LEU A 31 7.79 -16.02 -13.34
N SER A 32 7.55 -15.72 -12.05
CA SER A 32 7.99 -16.58 -10.94
C SER A 32 6.93 -16.81 -9.88
N SER A 33 6.25 -15.76 -9.44
CA SER A 33 5.22 -15.85 -8.40
C SER A 33 4.20 -14.72 -8.52
N VAL A 34 3.00 -14.94 -7.99
CA VAL A 34 1.94 -13.94 -7.87
C VAL A 34 1.52 -13.83 -6.42
N LEU A 35 1.48 -12.60 -5.91
CA LEU A 35 0.90 -12.25 -4.63
C LEU A 35 -0.40 -11.46 -4.88
N ASP A 36 -1.54 -12.08 -4.55
CA ASP A 36 -2.85 -11.46 -4.72
C ASP A 36 -3.35 -10.97 -3.35
N PHE A 37 -3.41 -9.65 -3.19
CA PHE A 37 -3.90 -9.00 -1.98
C PHE A 37 -5.36 -8.62 -2.13
N ARG A 38 -6.20 -9.15 -1.25
CA ARG A 38 -7.60 -8.74 -1.15
C ARG A 38 -7.80 -7.85 0.06
N LEU A 39 -8.09 -6.58 -0.19
CA LEU A 39 -8.38 -5.62 0.87
C LEU A 39 -9.80 -5.85 1.42
N ARG A 40 -9.96 -5.58 2.71
CA ARG A 40 -11.27 -5.55 3.36
C ARG A 40 -12.15 -4.48 2.72
N ASP A 41 -13.44 -4.59 2.90
CA ASP A 41 -14.38 -3.48 2.66
C ASP A 41 -14.50 -2.63 3.93
N GLY A 42 -14.91 -1.39 3.79
CA GLY A 42 -15.27 -0.55 4.91
C GLY A 42 -16.50 -1.10 5.65
N ASP A 43 -16.63 -0.74 6.91
CA ASP A 43 -17.74 -1.17 7.76
C ASP A 43 -18.98 -0.29 7.50
N LEU A 44 -20.14 -0.91 7.30
CA LEU A 44 -21.43 -0.22 7.12
C LEU A 44 -22.11 0.17 8.42
N GLU A 45 -21.69 -0.40 9.54
CA GLU A 45 -22.32 -0.21 10.84
C GLU A 45 -21.51 0.71 11.76
N ARG A 46 -20.19 0.69 11.61
CA ARG A 46 -19.27 1.39 12.52
C ARG A 46 -18.25 2.20 11.76
N GLN A 47 -17.85 3.32 12.35
CA GLN A 47 -16.68 4.07 11.95
C GLN A 47 -15.54 3.78 12.92
N THR A 48 -14.42 3.33 12.39
CA THR A 48 -13.24 2.96 13.17
C THR A 48 -12.06 3.75 12.69
N PHE A 49 -11.35 4.38 13.61
CA PHE A 49 -10.07 5.04 13.36
C PHE A 49 -9.02 4.45 14.28
N LYS A 50 -7.84 4.18 13.73
CA LYS A 50 -6.69 3.61 14.45
C LYS A 50 -5.48 4.46 14.16
N ALA A 51 -4.89 5.04 15.20
CA ALA A 51 -3.57 5.65 15.14
C ALA A 51 -2.57 4.69 15.79
N THR A 52 -1.45 4.45 15.12
CA THR A 52 -0.41 3.56 15.62
C THR A 52 0.93 4.28 15.60
N LEU A 53 1.65 4.20 16.71
CA LEU A 53 3.03 4.61 16.82
C LEU A 53 3.87 3.33 16.96
N GLY A 54 4.57 2.96 15.91
CA GLY A 54 5.45 1.80 15.87
C GLY A 54 6.90 2.16 16.22
N ALA A 55 7.81 1.21 16.09
CA ALA A 55 9.25 1.46 16.34
C ALA A 55 9.91 2.28 15.23
N SER A 56 9.35 2.30 14.03
CA SER A 56 9.94 2.91 12.82
C SER A 56 9.00 3.83 12.06
N GLU A 57 7.70 3.83 12.39
CA GLU A 57 6.67 4.53 11.63
C GLU A 57 5.51 4.99 12.51
N VAL A 58 4.84 6.01 12.05
CA VAL A 58 3.52 6.41 12.53
C VAL A 58 2.50 6.13 11.44
N SER A 59 1.33 5.63 11.83
CA SER A 59 0.25 5.37 10.89
C SER A 59 -1.10 5.83 11.42
N LEU A 60 -1.94 6.21 10.46
CA LEU A 60 -3.35 6.49 10.67
C LEU A 60 -4.15 5.66 9.68
N SER A 61 -5.08 4.88 10.15
CA SER A 61 -6.01 4.11 9.31
C SER A 61 -7.44 4.29 9.77
N GLY A 62 -8.36 4.11 8.86
CA GLY A 62 -9.78 4.22 9.16
C GLY A 62 -10.63 3.37 8.22
N SER A 63 -11.79 2.98 8.75
CA SER A 63 -12.80 2.18 8.07
C SER A 63 -14.17 2.68 8.49
N GLY A 64 -15.10 2.77 7.55
CA GLY A 64 -16.44 3.23 7.85
C GLY A 64 -17.30 3.37 6.61
N HIS A 65 -18.35 4.19 6.75
CA HIS A 65 -19.32 4.42 5.70
C HIS A 65 -19.70 5.89 5.55
N VAL A 66 -20.13 6.24 4.35
CA VAL A 66 -20.76 7.52 4.02
C VAL A 66 -22.17 7.23 3.53
N GLY A 67 -23.15 7.58 4.36
CA GLY A 67 -24.55 7.19 4.12
C GLY A 67 -24.75 5.67 4.22
N LYS A 68 -25.73 5.13 3.50
CA LYS A 68 -26.10 3.70 3.58
C LYS A 68 -25.52 2.83 2.45
N LYS A 69 -24.87 3.44 1.48
CA LYS A 69 -24.48 2.77 0.23
C LYS A 69 -22.99 2.78 -0.05
N THR A 70 -22.22 3.62 0.63
CA THR A 70 -20.80 3.81 0.37
C THR A 70 -19.99 3.46 1.60
N THR A 71 -19.00 2.61 1.43
CA THR A 71 -18.00 2.31 2.45
C THR A 71 -16.63 2.81 2.02
N TYR A 72 -15.81 3.15 3.00
CA TYR A 72 -14.44 3.55 2.78
C TYR A 72 -13.47 2.81 3.71
N LEU A 73 -12.27 2.67 3.24
CA LEU A 73 -11.13 2.13 3.97
C LEU A 73 -9.90 2.92 3.54
N PHE A 74 -9.14 3.46 4.48
CA PHE A 74 -7.92 4.18 4.17
C PHE A 74 -6.81 3.88 5.16
N SER A 75 -5.57 4.12 4.73
CA SER A 75 -4.39 4.12 5.58
C SER A 75 -3.38 5.12 5.04
N VAL A 76 -2.72 5.83 5.94
CA VAL A 76 -1.54 6.65 5.65
C VAL A 76 -0.47 6.27 6.65
N ARG A 77 0.76 6.03 6.17
CA ARG A 77 1.92 5.71 7.00
C ARG A 77 3.08 6.64 6.65
N GLN A 78 3.79 7.06 7.66
CA GLN A 78 4.99 7.88 7.56
C GLN A 78 6.11 7.25 8.38
N SER A 79 7.22 6.96 7.74
CA SER A 79 8.43 6.49 8.43
C SER A 79 9.16 7.63 9.12
N TYR A 80 9.75 7.35 10.26
CA TYR A 80 10.75 8.20 10.92
C TYR A 80 12.11 7.50 11.11
N LEU A 81 12.36 6.44 10.34
CA LEU A 81 13.62 5.71 10.32
C LEU A 81 14.82 6.64 10.05
N GLN A 82 14.64 7.67 9.22
CA GLN A 82 15.66 8.67 8.97
C GLN A 82 16.20 9.30 10.26
N PHE A 83 15.31 9.63 11.21
CA PHE A 83 15.69 10.21 12.49
C PHE A 83 16.47 9.20 13.36
N LEU A 84 15.96 7.96 13.45
CA LEU A 84 16.60 6.89 14.20
C LEU A 84 17.98 6.55 13.64
N PHE A 85 18.12 6.45 12.34
CA PHE A 85 19.37 6.11 11.67
C PHE A 85 20.40 7.23 11.81
N LYS A 86 19.94 8.48 11.79
CA LYS A 86 20.82 9.63 12.06
C LYS A 86 21.36 9.60 13.49
N LEU A 87 20.53 9.27 14.48
CA LEU A 87 20.96 9.13 15.89
C LEU A 87 21.96 7.98 16.10
N LEU A 88 21.85 6.92 15.29
CA LEU A 88 22.76 5.77 15.35
C LEU A 88 24.03 5.96 14.51
N GLY A 89 24.21 7.12 13.85
CA GLY A 89 25.37 7.39 13.01
C GLY A 89 25.44 6.53 11.75
N LEU A 90 24.30 6.05 11.25
CA LEU A 90 24.30 5.19 10.06
C LEU A 90 24.46 6.02 8.77
N PRO A 91 25.14 5.46 7.74
CA PRO A 91 25.48 6.20 6.53
C PRO A 91 24.31 6.43 5.57
N PHE A 92 23.14 5.84 5.83
CA PHE A 92 21.94 5.97 5.00
C PHE A 92 20.71 6.32 5.82
N LEU A 93 19.84 7.14 5.25
CA LEU A 93 18.68 7.72 5.91
C LEU A 93 17.41 7.38 5.12
N PRO A 94 16.80 6.21 5.36
CA PRO A 94 15.58 5.81 4.70
C PRO A 94 14.37 6.61 5.22
N ASN A 95 13.55 7.07 4.31
CA ASN A 95 12.27 7.71 4.61
C ASN A 95 11.23 7.24 3.59
N TYR A 96 10.08 6.87 4.07
CA TYR A 96 8.95 6.54 3.21
C TYR A 96 7.64 7.11 3.74
N ILE A 97 6.78 7.42 2.81
CA ILE A 97 5.38 7.72 3.07
C ILE A 97 4.54 6.89 2.11
N ASP A 98 3.51 6.26 2.59
CA ASP A 98 2.55 5.56 1.76
C ASP A 98 1.11 5.84 2.17
N GLY A 99 0.23 5.73 1.20
CA GLY A 99 -1.19 5.93 1.38
C GLY A 99 -2.00 4.94 0.57
N GLN A 100 -3.13 4.53 1.13
CA GLN A 100 -4.08 3.62 0.51
C GLN A 100 -5.48 4.12 0.75
N LEU A 101 -6.31 4.02 -0.27
CA LEU A 101 -7.72 4.36 -0.21
C LEU A 101 -8.53 3.34 -1.01
N LYS A 102 -9.56 2.78 -0.41
CA LYS A 102 -10.59 1.99 -1.08
C LYS A 102 -11.95 2.58 -0.77
N VAL A 103 -12.70 2.88 -1.81
CA VAL A 103 -14.08 3.35 -1.70
C VAL A 103 -14.96 2.40 -2.50
N LYS A 104 -15.99 1.90 -1.88
CA LYS A 104 -16.94 0.99 -2.51
C LYS A 104 -18.34 1.57 -2.36
N THR A 105 -19.01 1.81 -3.48
CA THR A 105 -20.36 2.36 -3.54
C THR A 105 -21.28 1.36 -4.21
N ARG A 106 -22.39 1.04 -3.54
CA ARG A 106 -23.46 0.21 -4.09
C ARG A 106 -24.61 1.11 -4.52
N PHE A 107 -24.73 1.34 -5.82
CA PHE A 107 -25.78 2.21 -6.38
C PHE A 107 -27.17 1.56 -6.29
N SER A 108 -27.23 0.26 -6.57
CA SER A 108 -28.43 -0.57 -6.50
C SER A 108 -28.09 -1.95 -5.94
N GLU A 109 -29.08 -2.85 -5.85
CA GLU A 109 -28.85 -4.26 -5.50
C GLU A 109 -28.02 -5.01 -6.54
N ARG A 110 -27.96 -4.45 -7.77
CA ARG A 110 -27.28 -5.05 -8.91
C ARG A 110 -25.99 -4.35 -9.31
N ASP A 111 -25.74 -3.15 -8.82
CA ASP A 111 -24.67 -2.30 -9.32
C ASP A 111 -23.75 -1.83 -8.21
N GLU A 112 -22.47 -2.14 -8.33
CA GLU A 112 -21.45 -1.68 -7.40
C GLU A 112 -20.23 -1.14 -8.14
N LEU A 113 -19.66 -0.07 -7.62
CA LEU A 113 -18.39 0.52 -8.05
C LEU A 113 -17.40 0.48 -6.90
N THR A 114 -16.22 -0.05 -7.16
CA THR A 114 -15.09 -0.02 -6.23
C THR A 114 -13.97 0.82 -6.83
N PHE A 115 -13.50 1.80 -6.10
CA PHE A 115 -12.32 2.59 -6.41
C PHE A 115 -11.18 2.19 -5.47
N LEU A 116 -9.96 2.09 -6.00
CA LEU A 116 -8.74 1.81 -5.26
C LEU A 116 -7.67 2.83 -5.66
N GLY A 117 -7.02 3.42 -4.67
CA GLY A 117 -5.84 4.27 -4.83
C GLY A 117 -4.70 3.80 -3.93
N LEU A 118 -3.50 3.76 -4.49
CA LEU A 118 -2.25 3.45 -3.78
C LEU A 118 -1.23 4.52 -4.13
N VAL A 119 -0.53 5.02 -3.14
CA VAL A 119 0.60 5.94 -3.32
C VAL A 119 1.75 5.51 -2.41
N GLY A 120 2.96 5.55 -2.91
CA GLY A 120 4.16 5.30 -2.14
C GLY A 120 5.29 6.19 -2.63
N ILE A 121 5.96 6.85 -1.69
CA ILE A 121 7.12 7.69 -1.94
C ILE A 121 8.24 7.16 -1.05
N ASP A 122 9.26 6.60 -1.67
CA ASP A 122 10.44 6.06 -1.01
C ASP A 122 11.64 6.96 -1.31
N ASN A 123 12.27 7.46 -0.26
CA ASN A 123 13.47 8.28 -0.35
C ASN A 123 14.56 7.68 0.54
N MET A 124 15.69 7.37 -0.04
CA MET A 124 16.90 7.02 0.71
C MET A 124 17.97 8.08 0.46
N LYS A 125 18.22 8.89 1.48
CA LYS A 125 19.28 9.90 1.47
C LYS A 125 20.54 9.30 2.10
N LEU A 126 21.69 9.81 1.68
CA LEU A 126 22.97 9.51 2.30
C LEU A 126 23.22 10.46 3.46
N ASN A 127 23.73 9.94 4.58
CA ASN A 127 24.14 10.74 5.74
C ASN A 127 25.58 11.24 5.52
N LEU A 128 25.72 12.44 5.00
CA LEU A 128 27.04 13.04 4.71
C LEU A 128 27.66 13.73 5.94
N ASP A 129 26.97 13.79 7.05
CA ASP A 129 27.43 14.44 8.28
C ASP A 129 28.40 13.53 9.06
N GLU A 130 28.30 12.22 8.87
CA GLU A 130 29.15 11.22 9.50
C GLU A 130 30.44 11.01 8.68
N LYS A 131 31.54 11.56 9.20
CA LYS A 131 32.87 11.45 8.60
C LYS A 131 33.60 10.25 9.18
N GLY A 132 34.08 9.33 8.32
CA GLY A 132 34.92 8.20 8.67
C GLY A 132 35.29 7.43 7.42
N GLU A 133 36.51 6.89 7.35
CA GLU A 133 37.01 6.15 6.17
C GLU A 133 36.06 5.00 5.79
N GLU A 134 35.49 4.31 6.77
CA GLU A 134 34.52 3.22 6.57
C GLU A 134 33.19 3.73 5.99
N ASN A 135 32.71 4.88 6.48
CA ASN A 135 31.48 5.50 5.97
C ASN A 135 31.67 6.07 4.58
N GLU A 136 32.82 6.68 4.24
CA GLU A 136 33.12 7.15 2.89
C GLU A 136 33.13 6.01 1.88
N TYR A 137 33.71 4.86 2.26
CA TYR A 137 33.69 3.67 1.44
C TYR A 137 32.26 3.17 1.19
N LEU A 138 31.44 3.03 2.25
CA LEU A 138 30.04 2.63 2.14
C LEU A 138 29.21 3.60 1.30
N LEU A 139 29.39 4.91 1.49
CA LEU A 139 28.71 5.95 0.74
C LEU A 139 29.00 5.92 -0.76
N SER A 140 30.18 5.44 -1.16
CA SER A 140 30.55 5.30 -2.58
C SER A 140 29.80 4.19 -3.31
N TYR A 141 29.30 3.18 -2.59
CA TYR A 141 28.55 2.05 -3.13
C TYR A 141 27.04 2.13 -2.92
N LEU A 142 26.56 2.96 -2.00
CA LEU A 142 25.14 3.09 -1.73
C LEU A 142 24.46 3.96 -2.80
N PRO A 143 23.49 3.43 -3.53
CA PRO A 143 22.72 4.22 -4.48
C PRO A 143 21.79 5.20 -3.74
N ARG A 144 21.64 6.38 -4.28
CA ARG A 144 20.53 7.26 -3.90
C ARG A 144 19.28 6.71 -4.54
N ILE A 145 18.32 6.30 -3.72
CA ILE A 145 17.05 5.77 -4.20
C ILE A 145 15.98 6.82 -3.97
N GLN A 146 15.34 7.23 -5.04
CA GLN A 146 14.11 8.00 -5.01
C GLN A 146 13.11 7.27 -5.90
N GLN A 147 12.05 6.79 -5.31
CA GLN A 147 11.02 6.06 -6.01
C GLN A 147 9.64 6.61 -5.63
N GLU A 148 8.86 6.92 -6.64
CA GLU A 148 7.47 7.30 -6.51
C GLU A 148 6.62 6.25 -7.20
N THR A 149 5.61 5.76 -6.50
CA THR A 149 4.66 4.79 -7.01
C THR A 149 3.26 5.35 -6.83
N PHE A 150 2.53 5.40 -7.91
CA PHE A 150 1.15 5.84 -7.94
C PHE A 150 0.31 4.84 -8.73
N THR A 151 -0.74 4.32 -8.14
CA THR A 151 -1.64 3.39 -8.78
C THR A 151 -3.07 3.72 -8.43
N VAL A 152 -3.92 3.82 -9.43
CA VAL A 152 -5.36 3.99 -9.28
C VAL A 152 -6.09 2.93 -10.08
N GLY A 153 -7.22 2.47 -9.56
CA GLY A 153 -8.06 1.51 -10.25
C GLY A 153 -9.53 1.68 -9.87
N ALA A 154 -10.38 1.33 -10.82
CA ALA A 154 -11.82 1.28 -10.61
C ALA A 154 -12.38 -0.02 -11.18
N VAL A 155 -13.28 -0.65 -10.43
CA VAL A 155 -13.97 -1.87 -10.84
C VAL A 155 -15.47 -1.65 -10.71
N TYR A 156 -16.17 -1.70 -11.82
CA TYR A 156 -17.62 -1.73 -11.85
C TYR A 156 -18.10 -3.17 -11.98
N ARG A 157 -19.12 -3.54 -11.20
CA ARG A 157 -19.77 -4.86 -11.25
C ARG A 157 -21.27 -4.72 -11.38
N HIS A 158 -21.81 -5.50 -12.33
CA HIS A 158 -23.25 -5.65 -12.51
C HIS A 158 -23.67 -7.10 -12.24
N PHE A 159 -24.61 -7.29 -11.33
CA PHE A 159 -25.13 -8.60 -10.93
C PHE A 159 -26.47 -8.86 -11.63
N ALA A 160 -26.50 -9.76 -12.60
CA ALA A 160 -27.68 -10.13 -13.37
C ALA A 160 -28.06 -11.60 -13.08
N GLY A 161 -28.81 -11.79 -12.00
CA GLY A 161 -29.22 -13.13 -11.55
C GLY A 161 -28.02 -14.01 -11.19
N ARG A 162 -27.71 -15.02 -12.04
CA ARG A 162 -26.57 -15.93 -11.84
C ARG A 162 -25.27 -15.45 -12.52
N HIS A 163 -25.33 -14.34 -13.23
CA HIS A 163 -24.19 -13.80 -13.97
C HIS A 163 -23.66 -12.54 -13.29
N VAL A 164 -22.33 -12.39 -13.30
CA VAL A 164 -21.65 -11.19 -12.85
C VAL A 164 -20.84 -10.66 -14.03
N GLN A 165 -21.13 -9.43 -14.44
CA GLN A 165 -20.34 -8.69 -15.39
C GLN A 165 -19.43 -7.72 -14.65
N SER A 166 -18.15 -7.68 -14.97
CA SER A 166 -17.21 -6.76 -14.36
C SER A 166 -16.34 -6.06 -15.40
N VAL A 167 -16.14 -4.77 -15.20
CA VAL A 167 -15.22 -3.94 -15.97
C VAL A 167 -14.22 -3.35 -15.00
N ALA A 168 -12.93 -3.56 -15.25
CA ALA A 168 -11.84 -3.04 -14.44
C ALA A 168 -10.95 -2.13 -15.31
N LEU A 169 -10.61 -0.96 -14.76
CA LEU A 169 -9.66 -0.02 -15.33
C LEU A 169 -8.60 0.29 -14.27
N SER A 170 -7.33 0.32 -14.66
CA SER A 170 -6.22 0.67 -13.76
C SER A 170 -5.12 1.40 -14.52
N HIS A 171 -4.40 2.26 -13.78
CA HIS A 171 -3.22 2.98 -14.24
C HIS A 171 -2.14 2.93 -13.17
#